data_b88a076df88177bb324026c3d3ea580d
#
_entry.id   b88a076df88177bb324026c3d3ea580d
#
_cell.length_a   1.000
_cell.length_b   1.000
_cell.length_c   1.000
_cell.angle_alpha   90.00
_cell.angle_beta   90.00
_cell.angle_gamma   90.00
#
_symmetry.space_group_name_H-M   'P 1'
#
loop_
_entity.id
_entity.type
_entity.pdbx_description
1 polymer ?
#
loop_
_entity_poly.entity_id
_entity_poly.type
_entity_poly.pdbx_seq_one_letter_code
_entity_poly.pdbx_strand_id
1 'polypeptide(L)'
;CSESSDEIDRYVIYNYMENNWSIGQLSRTSWHDTGTSSVYPIGTSSNYIYNHEVGYDNDGSAMSAYVESADFDVEDGNNFAFIRRLIPDILFTGSAGSPSVTYTLKTRSSGSGTLVSASTTSVGSTTEISHIRARGRQIRVRIENSDLANGWRLGDVRLDIRQDGRR
;
A
#
# COMPACT_ATOMS: atom_id res chain seq x y z
N CYS A 1 18.66 -5.49 14.76
CA CYS A 1 18.58 -6.89 14.32
C CYS A 1 17.32 -7.53 14.88
N SER A 2 16.78 -8.55 14.22
CA SER A 2 15.79 -9.44 14.85
C SER A 2 16.46 -10.29 15.93
N GLU A 3 15.66 -10.84 16.86
CA GLU A 3 16.16 -11.63 18.00
C GLU A 3 17.01 -12.85 17.60
N SER A 4 16.84 -13.32 16.36
CA SER A 4 17.54 -14.49 15.80
C SER A 4 18.58 -14.16 14.73
N SER A 5 18.96 -12.89 14.56
CA SER A 5 19.92 -12.46 13.54
C SER A 5 21.13 -11.79 14.15
N ASP A 6 22.31 -12.22 13.77
CA ASP A 6 23.59 -11.60 14.10
C ASP A 6 23.95 -10.44 13.16
N GLU A 7 23.17 -10.28 12.06
CA GLU A 7 23.37 -9.27 11.03
C GLU A 7 22.24 -8.21 11.08
N ILE A 8 22.52 -7.03 10.51
CA ILE A 8 21.52 -5.97 10.36
C ILE A 8 20.47 -6.41 9.34
N ASP A 9 19.24 -6.62 9.79
CA ASP A 9 18.11 -7.09 9.01
C ASP A 9 16.87 -6.18 9.07
N ARG A 10 16.95 -5.10 9.83
CA ARG A 10 15.84 -4.15 10.03
C ARG A 10 16.31 -2.71 9.97
N TYR A 11 15.40 -1.83 9.59
CA TYR A 11 15.64 -0.38 9.61
C TYR A 11 14.46 0.36 10.22
N VAL A 12 14.76 1.57 10.69
CA VAL A 12 13.78 2.54 11.17
C VAL A 12 14.03 3.84 10.41
N ILE A 13 12.99 4.40 9.84
CA ILE A 13 13.03 5.70 9.16
C ILE A 13 12.20 6.68 9.98
N TYR A 14 12.77 7.86 10.24
CA TYR A 14 12.05 9.00 10.78
C TYR A 14 11.93 10.10 9.72
N ASN A 15 10.70 10.35 9.27
CA ASN A 15 10.39 11.49 8.43
C ASN A 15 10.15 12.71 9.31
N TYR A 16 11.14 13.58 9.38
CA TYR A 16 11.08 14.77 10.23
C TYR A 16 10.15 15.86 9.70
N MET A 17 9.83 15.86 8.41
CA MET A 17 8.90 16.81 7.79
C MET A 17 7.44 16.51 8.18
N GLU A 18 7.08 15.25 8.21
CA GLU A 18 5.73 14.80 8.52
C GLU A 18 5.59 14.26 9.94
N ASN A 19 6.70 14.22 10.68
CA ASN A 19 6.77 13.74 12.07
C ASN A 19 6.21 12.32 12.23
N ASN A 20 6.56 11.42 11.30
CA ASN A 20 6.14 10.03 11.37
C ASN A 20 7.33 9.06 11.32
N TRP A 21 7.09 7.86 11.82
CA TRP A 21 8.05 6.78 11.86
C TRP A 21 7.60 5.63 10.98
N SER A 22 8.52 5.02 10.28
CA SER A 22 8.29 3.76 9.57
C SER A 22 9.40 2.76 9.90
N ILE A 23 9.04 1.49 9.84
CA ILE A 23 9.94 0.37 10.09
C ILE A 23 9.86 -0.61 8.93
N GLY A 24 10.97 -1.28 8.64
CA GLY A 24 10.99 -2.28 7.60
C GLY A 24 12.08 -3.32 7.84
N GLN A 25 12.13 -4.27 6.93
CA GLN A 25 13.15 -5.31 6.90
C GLN A 25 14.00 -5.14 5.65
N LEU A 26 15.32 -5.12 5.84
CA LEU A 26 16.28 -5.01 4.76
C LEU A 26 17.62 -5.55 5.25
N SER A 27 18.07 -6.64 4.67
CA SER A 27 19.35 -7.26 5.01
C SER A 27 20.48 -6.50 4.32
N ARG A 28 21.30 -5.78 5.11
CA ARG A 28 22.49 -5.05 4.62
C ARG A 28 23.61 -5.15 5.62
N THR A 29 24.80 -5.50 5.13
CA THR A 29 26.01 -5.63 5.98
C THR A 29 26.73 -4.31 6.15
N SER A 30 26.61 -3.40 5.19
CA SER A 30 27.12 -2.03 5.30
C SER A 30 26.22 -1.06 4.54
N TRP A 31 26.33 0.21 4.89
CA TRP A 31 25.54 1.30 4.32
C TRP A 31 26.41 2.53 4.12
N HIS A 32 26.22 3.20 3.00
CA HIS A 32 26.78 4.52 2.70
C HIS A 32 25.68 5.42 2.17
N ASP A 33 25.54 6.57 2.76
CA ASP A 33 24.55 7.56 2.36
C ASP A 33 24.98 8.32 1.09
N THR A 34 24.06 9.09 0.52
CA THR A 34 24.34 9.98 -0.60
C THR A 34 25.47 10.96 -0.27
N GLY A 35 26.34 11.20 -1.22
CA GLY A 35 27.48 12.11 -1.02
C GLY A 35 28.30 12.32 -2.27
N THR A 36 29.56 12.74 -2.07
CA THR A 36 30.47 13.04 -3.19
C THR A 36 30.80 11.83 -4.08
N SER A 37 30.74 10.62 -3.50
CA SER A 37 31.09 9.37 -4.21
C SER A 37 29.89 8.66 -4.83
N SER A 38 28.68 8.95 -4.41
CA SER A 38 27.47 8.35 -4.97
C SER A 38 26.28 9.30 -4.88
N VAL A 39 25.50 9.36 -5.96
CA VAL A 39 24.24 10.09 -6.03
C VAL A 39 23.12 9.34 -5.28
N TYR A 40 23.27 8.04 -5.12
CA TYR A 40 22.29 7.17 -4.47
C TYR A 40 22.85 6.58 -3.17
N PRO A 41 22.02 6.30 -2.17
CA PRO A 41 22.43 5.49 -1.04
C PRO A 41 22.89 4.09 -1.53
N ILE A 42 23.95 3.58 -0.96
CA ILE A 42 24.53 2.29 -1.34
C ILE A 42 24.52 1.37 -0.13
N GLY A 43 24.10 0.13 -0.35
CA GLY A 43 24.17 -0.92 0.65
C GLY A 43 24.82 -2.18 0.09
N THR A 44 25.46 -2.98 0.95
CA THR A 44 26.04 -4.26 0.55
C THR A 44 25.27 -5.43 1.15
N SER A 45 25.11 -6.48 0.37
CA SER A 45 24.56 -7.76 0.84
C SER A 45 25.02 -8.88 -0.10
N SER A 46 25.32 -10.06 0.45
CA SER A 46 25.64 -11.27 -0.33
C SER A 46 26.70 -11.07 -1.42
N ASN A 47 27.75 -10.30 -1.10
CA ASN A 47 28.86 -9.94 -2.00
C ASN A 47 28.50 -9.01 -3.19
N TYR A 48 27.33 -8.38 -3.15
CA TYR A 48 26.90 -7.37 -4.13
C TYR A 48 26.79 -5.99 -3.49
N ILE A 49 26.90 -4.98 -4.34
CA ILE A 49 26.66 -3.58 -3.99
C ILE A 49 25.35 -3.18 -4.67
N TYR A 50 24.40 -2.70 -3.88
CA TYR A 50 23.11 -2.27 -4.35
C TYR A 50 22.97 -0.76 -4.24
N ASN A 51 22.52 -0.11 -5.32
CA ASN A 51 22.04 1.25 -5.27
C ASN A 51 20.61 1.23 -4.74
N HIS A 52 20.33 2.05 -3.73
CA HIS A 52 18.98 2.22 -3.16
C HIS A 52 18.28 3.43 -3.77
N GLU A 53 16.97 3.43 -3.68
CA GLU A 53 16.10 4.51 -4.20
C GLU A 53 16.22 4.72 -5.72
N VAL A 54 16.51 3.65 -6.46
CA VAL A 54 16.65 3.63 -7.92
C VAL A 54 15.66 2.67 -8.52
N GLY A 55 14.83 3.16 -9.45
CA GLY A 55 13.86 2.32 -10.14
C GLY A 55 12.61 1.99 -9.31
N TYR A 56 11.92 0.91 -9.70
CA TYR A 56 10.62 0.49 -9.16
C TYR A 56 10.58 -1.02 -8.88
N ASP A 57 11.72 -1.63 -8.67
CA ASP A 57 11.84 -3.07 -8.40
C ASP A 57 12.92 -3.35 -7.35
N ASN A 58 12.99 -4.58 -6.90
CA ASN A 58 14.01 -5.07 -6.00
C ASN A 58 14.97 -5.98 -6.79
N ASP A 59 15.96 -5.37 -7.43
CA ASP A 59 16.98 -6.08 -8.23
C ASP A 59 16.34 -6.99 -9.29
N GLY A 60 15.43 -6.42 -10.11
CA GLY A 60 14.71 -7.14 -11.15
C GLY A 60 13.55 -8.00 -10.64
N SER A 61 13.26 -7.98 -9.36
CA SER A 61 12.11 -8.65 -8.76
C SER A 61 11.02 -7.65 -8.36
N ALA A 62 9.76 -8.06 -8.47
CA ALA A 62 8.64 -7.20 -8.07
C ALA A 62 8.67 -6.87 -6.58
N MET A 63 8.42 -5.61 -6.25
CA MET A 63 8.21 -5.18 -4.87
C MET A 63 6.72 -5.20 -4.53
N SER A 64 6.35 -5.88 -3.46
CA SER A 64 5.00 -5.80 -2.91
C SER A 64 4.84 -4.50 -2.13
N ALA A 65 3.95 -3.64 -2.59
CA ALA A 65 3.61 -2.39 -1.94
C ALA A 65 2.12 -2.33 -1.65
N TYR A 66 1.73 -1.91 -0.45
CA TYR A 66 0.33 -1.73 -0.11
C TYR A 66 0.12 -0.58 0.86
N VAL A 67 -1.09 -0.04 0.83
CA VAL A 67 -1.65 0.83 1.86
C VAL A 67 -3.00 0.28 2.30
N GLU A 68 -3.25 0.24 3.58
CA GLU A 68 -4.51 -0.24 4.15
C GLU A 68 -5.01 0.77 5.19
N SER A 69 -6.27 1.22 5.06
CA SER A 69 -6.88 2.13 6.02
C SER A 69 -7.17 1.45 7.35
N ALA A 70 -7.40 2.23 8.40
CA ALA A 70 -8.14 1.73 9.56
C ALA A 70 -9.59 1.40 9.16
N ASP A 71 -10.30 0.72 10.05
CA ASP A 71 -11.74 0.55 9.90
C ASP A 71 -12.44 1.88 10.11
N PHE A 72 -13.39 2.19 9.23
CA PHE A 72 -14.22 3.38 9.39
C PHE A 72 -15.70 3.02 9.28
N ASP A 73 -16.50 3.75 10.02
CA ASP A 73 -17.96 3.66 10.02
C ASP A 73 -18.53 4.79 9.15
N VAL A 74 -19.77 4.60 8.68
CA VAL A 74 -20.54 5.66 8.05
C VAL A 74 -21.45 6.27 9.10
N GLU A 75 -21.34 7.59 9.30
CA GLU A 75 -22.03 8.32 10.35
C GLU A 75 -21.67 7.79 11.75
N ASP A 76 -22.68 7.38 12.54
CA ASP A 76 -22.55 6.88 13.92
C ASP A 76 -22.32 5.36 14.01
N GLY A 77 -22.16 4.66 12.87
CA GLY A 77 -21.96 3.21 12.81
C GLY A 77 -23.22 2.36 13.10
N ASN A 78 -24.38 2.98 13.30
CA ASN A 78 -25.64 2.26 13.57
C ASN A 78 -26.20 1.57 12.33
N ASN A 79 -25.88 2.07 11.14
CA ASN A 79 -26.40 1.58 9.89
C ASN A 79 -25.35 0.80 9.11
N PHE A 80 -25.81 -0.08 8.24
CA PHE A 80 -24.95 -0.64 7.22
C PHE A 80 -24.66 0.40 6.15
N ALA A 81 -23.45 0.40 5.63
CA ALA A 81 -23.05 1.13 4.46
C ALA A 81 -23.06 0.20 3.24
N PHE A 82 -23.58 0.69 2.13
CA PHE A 82 -23.49 0.05 0.83
C PHE A 82 -22.62 0.88 -0.10
N ILE A 83 -21.53 0.29 -0.57
CA ILE A 83 -20.62 0.89 -1.54
C ILE A 83 -20.93 0.31 -2.91
N ARG A 84 -21.13 1.18 -3.91
CA ARG A 84 -21.48 0.75 -5.27
C ARG A 84 -20.44 1.09 -6.32
N ARG A 85 -19.58 2.07 -6.08
CA ARG A 85 -18.50 2.43 -6.99
C ARG A 85 -17.34 3.10 -6.27
N LEU A 86 -16.20 2.97 -6.90
CA LEU A 86 -14.94 3.60 -6.58
C LEU A 86 -14.57 4.55 -7.72
N ILE A 87 -14.12 5.75 -7.38
CA ILE A 87 -13.50 6.70 -8.29
C ILE A 87 -12.02 6.74 -7.90
N PRO A 88 -11.14 6.09 -8.69
CA PRO A 88 -9.73 6.04 -8.35
C PRO A 88 -9.04 7.39 -8.55
N ASP A 89 -8.06 7.68 -7.71
CA ASP A 89 -7.16 8.81 -7.84
C ASP A 89 -5.74 8.28 -7.66
N ILE A 90 -5.18 7.79 -8.75
CA ILE A 90 -3.84 7.16 -8.78
C ILE A 90 -3.04 7.69 -9.94
N LEU A 91 -1.82 8.10 -9.63
CA LEU A 91 -0.80 8.40 -10.62
C LEU A 91 0.18 7.23 -10.70
N PHE A 92 0.31 6.66 -11.88
CA PHE A 92 1.32 5.64 -12.18
C PHE A 92 2.61 6.30 -12.66
N THR A 93 3.74 5.87 -12.11
CA THR A 93 5.06 6.46 -12.37
C THR A 93 6.11 5.44 -12.79
N GLY A 94 5.78 4.16 -12.79
CA GLY A 94 6.67 3.09 -13.22
C GLY A 94 6.82 2.99 -14.73
N SER A 95 7.62 2.05 -15.17
CA SER A 95 7.84 1.71 -16.59
C SER A 95 7.02 0.52 -17.06
N ALA A 96 6.11 0.00 -16.25
CA ALA A 96 5.21 -1.10 -16.64
C ALA A 96 4.33 -0.70 -17.83
N GLY A 97 4.22 -1.57 -18.83
CA GLY A 97 3.44 -1.29 -20.05
C GLY A 97 1.92 -1.18 -19.80
N SER A 98 1.42 -1.82 -18.75
CA SER A 98 0.01 -1.79 -18.33
C SER A 98 -0.06 -1.71 -16.80
N PRO A 99 0.28 -0.56 -16.20
CA PRO A 99 0.32 -0.43 -14.76
C PRO A 99 -1.07 -0.57 -14.15
N SER A 100 -1.17 -1.28 -13.05
CA SER A 100 -2.42 -1.44 -12.31
C SER A 100 -2.18 -1.56 -10.81
N VAL A 101 -3.21 -1.28 -10.03
CA VAL A 101 -3.27 -1.59 -8.61
C VAL A 101 -4.57 -2.32 -8.29
N THR A 102 -4.56 -3.12 -7.26
CA THR A 102 -5.72 -3.85 -6.80
C THR A 102 -6.33 -3.15 -5.59
N TYR A 103 -7.60 -2.75 -5.69
CA TYR A 103 -8.40 -2.27 -4.58
C TYR A 103 -9.18 -3.43 -3.99
N THR A 104 -9.07 -3.65 -2.70
CA THR A 104 -9.86 -4.61 -1.93
C THR A 104 -10.65 -3.89 -0.85
N LEU A 105 -11.98 -3.97 -0.93
CA LEU A 105 -12.87 -3.53 0.13
C LEU A 105 -13.10 -4.69 1.09
N LYS A 106 -12.74 -4.49 2.34
CA LYS A 106 -13.00 -5.42 3.42
C LYS A 106 -14.12 -4.85 4.29
N THR A 107 -15.03 -5.68 4.72
CA THR A 107 -16.18 -5.28 5.54
C THR A 107 -16.38 -6.21 6.72
N ARG A 108 -17.00 -5.69 7.78
CA ARG A 108 -17.55 -6.50 8.86
C ARG A 108 -18.90 -5.93 9.33
N SER A 109 -19.73 -6.80 9.88
CA SER A 109 -21.08 -6.47 10.29
C SER A 109 -21.20 -5.96 11.73
N SER A 110 -20.15 -6.14 12.53
CA SER A 110 -20.08 -5.67 13.93
C SER A 110 -18.65 -5.42 14.34
N GLY A 111 -18.40 -4.64 15.36
CA GLY A 111 -17.07 -4.32 15.85
C GLY A 111 -16.22 -5.52 16.25
N SER A 112 -16.86 -6.62 16.71
CA SER A 112 -16.22 -7.91 17.02
C SER A 112 -16.28 -8.93 15.89
N GLY A 113 -16.94 -8.59 14.76
CA GLY A 113 -17.10 -9.49 13.63
C GLY A 113 -15.81 -9.70 12.84
N THR A 114 -15.73 -10.84 12.17
CA THR A 114 -14.61 -11.11 11.26
C THR A 114 -14.62 -10.16 10.09
N LEU A 115 -13.46 -9.59 9.80
CA LEU A 115 -13.24 -8.77 8.61
C LEU A 115 -13.13 -9.68 7.38
N VAL A 116 -13.99 -9.47 6.39
CA VAL A 116 -14.01 -10.27 5.16
C VAL A 116 -13.78 -9.39 3.93
N SER A 117 -13.10 -9.93 2.94
CA SER A 117 -12.98 -9.26 1.64
C SER A 117 -14.30 -9.33 0.90
N ALA A 118 -14.98 -8.19 0.79
CA ALA A 118 -16.32 -8.10 0.19
C ALA A 118 -16.26 -7.87 -1.32
N SER A 119 -15.28 -7.14 -1.80
CA SER A 119 -15.12 -6.84 -3.23
C SER A 119 -13.66 -6.51 -3.55
N THR A 120 -13.21 -6.96 -4.72
CA THR A 120 -11.87 -6.68 -5.24
C THR A 120 -11.99 -6.20 -6.68
N THR A 121 -11.22 -5.19 -7.06
CA THR A 121 -11.18 -4.66 -8.43
C THR A 121 -9.79 -4.19 -8.79
N SER A 122 -9.39 -4.39 -10.05
CA SER A 122 -8.15 -3.84 -10.58
C SER A 122 -8.43 -2.46 -11.22
N VAL A 123 -7.52 -1.53 -10.98
CA VAL A 123 -7.57 -0.16 -11.46
C VAL A 123 -6.28 0.12 -12.23
N GLY A 124 -6.41 0.40 -13.50
CA GLY A 124 -5.30 0.81 -14.39
C GLY A 124 -5.31 2.31 -14.67
N SER A 125 -4.35 2.75 -15.47
CA SER A 125 -4.15 4.18 -15.81
C SER A 125 -5.34 4.83 -16.55
N THR A 126 -6.20 4.04 -17.19
CA THR A 126 -7.37 4.52 -17.93
C THR A 126 -8.69 4.30 -17.20
N THR A 127 -8.65 3.78 -15.97
CA THR A 127 -9.86 3.50 -15.19
C THR A 127 -10.38 4.78 -14.54
N GLU A 128 -11.47 5.32 -15.06
CA GLU A 128 -12.13 6.51 -14.46
C GLU A 128 -13.06 6.13 -13.30
N ILE A 129 -13.81 5.05 -13.45
CA ILE A 129 -14.78 4.57 -12.47
C ILE A 129 -14.70 3.05 -12.41
N SER A 130 -14.70 2.48 -11.21
CA SER A 130 -14.84 1.05 -11.01
C SER A 130 -16.13 0.74 -10.23
N HIS A 131 -16.95 -0.14 -10.81
CA HIS A 131 -18.18 -0.61 -10.17
C HIS A 131 -17.88 -1.77 -9.23
N ILE A 132 -18.07 -1.52 -7.96
CA ILE A 132 -17.81 -2.48 -6.87
C ILE A 132 -19.06 -2.61 -6.01
N ARG A 133 -19.16 -3.69 -5.27
CA ARG A 133 -20.29 -3.90 -4.34
C ARG A 133 -19.76 -4.42 -3.02
N ALA A 134 -19.94 -3.64 -1.97
CA ALA A 134 -19.60 -4.05 -0.63
C ALA A 134 -20.66 -3.53 0.34
N ARG A 135 -21.00 -4.34 1.34
CA ARG A 135 -21.97 -4.00 2.38
C ARG A 135 -21.40 -4.41 3.74
N GLY A 136 -21.37 -3.48 4.66
CA GLY A 136 -20.92 -3.72 6.03
C GLY A 136 -21.18 -2.53 6.92
N ARG A 137 -21.05 -2.69 8.23
CA ARG A 137 -21.07 -1.57 9.17
C ARG A 137 -19.74 -0.85 9.18
N GLN A 138 -18.67 -1.63 9.24
CA GLN A 138 -17.32 -1.13 9.17
C GLN A 138 -16.67 -1.53 7.86
N ILE A 139 -15.92 -0.62 7.31
CA ILE A 139 -15.28 -0.74 6.01
C ILE A 139 -13.79 -0.47 6.19
N ARG A 140 -12.99 -1.21 5.44
CA ARG A 140 -11.55 -1.00 5.31
C ARG A 140 -11.18 -1.08 3.85
N VAL A 141 -10.36 -0.19 3.40
CA VAL A 141 -9.85 -0.15 2.03
C VAL A 141 -8.39 -0.57 2.04
N ARG A 142 -8.05 -1.55 1.22
CA ARG A 142 -6.67 -1.94 0.93
C ARG A 142 -6.39 -1.72 -0.55
N ILE A 143 -5.26 -1.11 -0.84
CA ILE A 143 -4.76 -0.87 -2.18
C ILE A 143 -3.37 -1.47 -2.24
N GLU A 144 -3.13 -2.32 -3.22
CA GLU A 144 -1.87 -3.06 -3.32
C GLU A 144 -1.45 -3.30 -4.76
N ASN A 145 -0.16 -3.48 -4.93
CA ASN A 145 0.45 -3.93 -6.16
C ASN A 145 1.71 -4.76 -5.86
N SER A 146 1.94 -5.76 -6.69
CA SER A 146 3.15 -6.60 -6.68
C SER A 146 3.68 -6.86 -8.10
N ASP A 147 3.36 -5.99 -9.06
CA ASP A 147 3.84 -6.09 -10.42
C ASP A 147 5.23 -5.48 -10.56
N LEU A 148 6.03 -6.03 -11.47
CA LEU A 148 7.35 -5.54 -11.77
C LEU A 148 7.29 -4.16 -12.45
N ALA A 149 8.22 -3.29 -12.10
CA ALA A 149 8.39 -1.96 -12.69
C ALA A 149 7.14 -1.04 -12.58
N ASN A 150 6.26 -1.30 -11.62
CA ASN A 150 5.06 -0.54 -11.38
C ASN A 150 5.22 0.37 -10.16
N GLY A 151 5.47 1.66 -10.43
CA GLY A 151 5.42 2.70 -9.42
C GLY A 151 4.05 3.37 -9.39
N TRP A 152 3.56 3.71 -8.22
CA TRP A 152 2.27 4.38 -8.09
C TRP A 152 2.24 5.35 -6.92
N ARG A 153 1.42 6.36 -7.05
CA ARG A 153 1.14 7.35 -6.01
C ARG A 153 -0.36 7.45 -5.81
N LEU A 154 -0.81 7.24 -4.59
CA LEU A 154 -2.20 7.36 -4.20
C LEU A 154 -2.55 8.83 -3.90
N GLY A 155 -3.63 9.32 -4.50
CA GLY A 155 -4.34 10.53 -4.10
C GLY A 155 -5.50 10.20 -3.15
N ASP A 156 -6.64 10.84 -3.37
CA ASP A 156 -7.82 10.65 -2.53
C ASP A 156 -8.55 9.34 -2.82
N VAL A 157 -8.99 8.65 -1.78
CA VAL A 157 -9.87 7.48 -1.91
C VAL A 157 -11.32 7.95 -1.94
N ARG A 158 -11.95 7.92 -3.11
CA ARG A 158 -13.33 8.36 -3.32
C ARG A 158 -14.26 7.18 -3.52
N LEU A 159 -15.19 7.01 -2.59
CA LEU A 159 -16.18 5.93 -2.60
C LEU A 159 -17.60 6.53 -2.63
N ASP A 160 -18.45 5.98 -3.50
CA ASP A 160 -19.89 6.28 -3.47
C ASP A 160 -20.55 5.35 -2.46
N ILE A 161 -20.87 5.91 -1.29
CA ILE A 161 -21.39 5.19 -0.14
C ILE A 161 -22.83 5.62 0.11
N ARG A 162 -23.70 4.67 0.41
CA ARG A 162 -25.07 4.91 0.79
C ARG A 162 -25.40 4.17 2.08
N GLN A 163 -26.25 4.77 2.90
CA GLN A 163 -26.86 4.08 4.03
C GLN A 163 -27.78 2.95 3.54
N ASP A 164 -27.69 1.79 4.16
CA ASP A 164 -28.42 0.58 3.77
C ASP A 164 -29.03 -0.13 4.97
N GLY A 165 -29.87 0.61 5.72
CA GLY A 165 -30.62 0.05 6.83
C GLY A 165 -29.79 -0.38 8.05
N ARG A 166 -30.45 -0.95 9.05
CA ARG A 166 -29.86 -1.35 10.34
C ARG A 166 -29.62 -2.84 10.51
N ARG A 167 -29.99 -3.67 9.53
CA ARG A 167 -29.82 -5.13 9.54
C ARG A 167 -29.12 -5.64 8.29
#